data_93869045f3f0532b8bedcf500b3d1eaf
#
_entry.id   93869045f3f0532b8bedcf500b3d1eaf
#
_cell.length_a   1.000
_cell.length_b   1.000
_cell.length_c   1.000
_cell.angle_alpha   90.00
_cell.angle_beta   90.00
_cell.angle_gamma   90.00
#
_symmetry.space_group_name_H-M   'P 1'
#
loop_
_entity.id
_entity.type
_entity.pdbx_description
1 polymer ?
#
loop_
_entity_poly.entity_id
_entity_poly.type
_entity_poly.pdbx_seq_one_letter_code
_entity_poly.pdbx_strand_id
1 'polypeptide(L)'
;MKLYTKAWAAAVCCFLPFQAAAIDIQVRDVPVRTVLEGLARSGQMNLIVDDSVEGTLTMTLRDITVEEALQAIADSKGLYYDASGPIRTITGPHTGKRVKTFHTWRLRYADPETVKEAVEAAVPEADVRWHGDTNTVVVGGTAQTQAAVQALVKRLDVPPRQVDVSVEIASIDDSLLKQTGIEYNWSTVEGGAAHSIFSLSGTIHALEERGKAKILARPHIVASNGREAHILIGDKIPVQTEHRSGQETAISTTYEDAGIKLTYTPQVHPDNSVTADLFAEVSTPVFVPELKAYRIATRQARTTVRLQEGQPLVIGGLIRREDLEHFRKVPILADLPLIGKLFRYHYKSHKNTEIVLILKSQVLPD
;
A
#
# COMPACT_ATOMS: atom_id res chain seq x y z
N MET A 1 3.45 12.02 -82.57
CA MET A 1 2.09 12.37 -82.92
C MET A 1 1.27 12.62 -81.70
N LYS A 2 0.90 13.90 -81.49
CA LYS A 2 -0.07 14.53 -80.56
C LYS A 2 -0.03 14.19 -79.06
N LEU A 3 0.56 15.16 -78.39
CA LEU A 3 0.38 15.55 -76.97
C LEU A 3 -1.10 15.77 -76.56
N TYR A 4 -1.48 15.35 -75.36
CA TYR A 4 -2.53 16.00 -74.59
C TYR A 4 -2.08 16.19 -73.18
N THR A 5 -1.69 17.39 -72.86
CA THR A 5 -1.52 17.96 -71.54
C THR A 5 -2.88 18.22 -70.89
N LYS A 6 -3.20 17.60 -69.75
CA LYS A 6 -4.30 18.01 -68.87
C LYS A 6 -3.72 18.72 -67.64
N ALA A 7 -3.94 20.03 -67.63
CA ALA A 7 -3.70 20.89 -66.50
C ALA A 7 -4.69 20.56 -65.35
N TRP A 8 -4.19 20.25 -64.21
CA TRP A 8 -4.95 20.22 -62.94
C TRP A 8 -4.81 21.56 -62.28
N ALA A 9 -5.91 22.31 -62.20
CA ALA A 9 -6.02 23.51 -61.39
C ALA A 9 -6.21 23.06 -59.94
N ALA A 10 -5.20 23.27 -59.10
CA ALA A 10 -5.29 23.11 -57.65
C ALA A 10 -6.03 24.31 -57.08
N ALA A 11 -7.27 24.10 -56.59
CA ALA A 11 -8.00 25.06 -55.77
C ALA A 11 -7.36 25.06 -54.38
N VAL A 12 -6.53 26.04 -54.11
CA VAL A 12 -6.02 26.36 -52.76
C VAL A 12 -7.16 27.06 -52.00
N CYS A 13 -7.95 26.30 -51.23
CA CYS A 13 -8.81 26.88 -50.18
C CYS A 13 -7.91 27.46 -49.08
N CYS A 14 -7.73 28.78 -49.08
CA CYS A 14 -7.20 29.53 -47.97
C CYS A 14 -8.16 29.38 -46.74
N PHE A 15 -7.84 28.45 -45.85
CA PHE A 15 -8.36 28.50 -44.47
C PHE A 15 -7.68 29.72 -43.80
N LEU A 16 -8.34 30.84 -43.78
CA LEU A 16 -7.98 31.96 -42.90
C LEU A 16 -8.35 31.52 -41.49
N PRO A 17 -7.42 31.49 -40.52
CA PRO A 17 -7.79 31.31 -39.13
C PRO A 17 -8.62 32.53 -38.72
N PHE A 18 -9.80 32.28 -38.21
CA PHE A 18 -10.65 33.28 -37.56
C PHE A 18 -9.89 33.73 -36.32
N GLN A 19 -9.10 34.81 -36.43
CA GLN A 19 -8.45 35.43 -35.30
C GLN A 19 -9.56 36.11 -34.47
N ALA A 20 -9.85 35.56 -33.31
CA ALA A 20 -10.67 36.22 -32.31
C ALA A 20 -9.98 37.57 -32.02
N ALA A 21 -10.68 38.68 -32.25
CA ALA A 21 -10.12 40.00 -32.00
C ALA A 21 -9.86 40.16 -30.51
N ALA A 22 -8.60 40.38 -30.16
CA ALA A 22 -8.21 40.71 -28.80
C ALA A 22 -8.77 42.10 -28.44
N ILE A 23 -9.26 42.22 -27.24
CA ILE A 23 -9.86 43.48 -26.74
C ILE A 23 -9.15 43.95 -25.49
N ASP A 24 -9.09 45.30 -25.35
CA ASP A 24 -8.66 45.96 -24.12
C ASP A 24 -9.85 46.52 -23.40
N ILE A 25 -10.00 46.22 -22.13
CA ILE A 25 -11.14 46.66 -21.31
C ILE A 25 -10.59 47.35 -20.07
N GLN A 26 -11.05 48.54 -19.84
CA GLN A 26 -10.84 49.26 -18.58
C GLN A 26 -12.14 49.85 -18.10
N VAL A 27 -12.67 49.38 -16.98
CA VAL A 27 -13.90 49.83 -16.38
C VAL A 27 -13.66 50.11 -14.89
N ARG A 28 -14.35 51.15 -14.39
CA ARG A 28 -14.29 51.55 -12.98
C ARG A 28 -15.71 51.81 -12.49
N ASP A 29 -16.10 51.05 -11.47
CA ASP A 29 -17.40 51.15 -10.79
C ASP A 29 -18.59 51.11 -11.74
N VAL A 30 -18.57 50.22 -12.72
CA VAL A 30 -19.65 50.04 -13.71
C VAL A 30 -20.49 48.82 -13.31
N PRO A 31 -21.83 48.86 -13.46
CA PRO A 31 -22.66 47.70 -13.20
C PRO A 31 -22.22 46.48 -14.02
N VAL A 32 -22.09 45.32 -13.35
CA VAL A 32 -21.61 44.07 -13.98
C VAL A 32 -22.43 43.72 -15.22
N ARG A 33 -23.77 43.85 -15.16
CA ARG A 33 -24.68 43.61 -16.27
C ARG A 33 -24.30 44.42 -17.50
N THR A 34 -24.04 45.73 -17.33
CA THR A 34 -23.71 46.65 -18.44
C THR A 34 -22.40 46.25 -19.10
N VAL A 35 -21.42 45.79 -18.32
CA VAL A 35 -20.14 45.33 -18.85
C VAL A 35 -20.31 44.03 -19.64
N LEU A 36 -21.08 43.09 -19.12
CA LEU A 36 -21.35 41.79 -19.76
C LEU A 36 -22.10 41.97 -21.10
N GLU A 37 -23.15 42.83 -21.11
CA GLU A 37 -23.90 43.15 -22.33
C GLU A 37 -23.02 43.88 -23.37
N GLY A 38 -22.14 44.76 -22.92
CA GLY A 38 -21.19 45.45 -23.79
C GLY A 38 -20.19 44.50 -24.44
N LEU A 39 -19.66 43.56 -23.68
CA LEU A 39 -18.78 42.52 -24.17
C LEU A 39 -19.44 41.59 -25.18
N ALA A 40 -20.67 41.15 -24.88
CA ALA A 40 -21.43 40.29 -25.81
C ALA A 40 -21.70 40.99 -27.15
N ARG A 41 -22.01 42.28 -27.13
CA ARG A 41 -22.19 43.10 -28.34
C ARG A 41 -20.87 43.23 -29.13
N SER A 42 -19.76 43.48 -28.43
CA SER A 42 -18.44 43.58 -29.06
C SER A 42 -18.01 42.26 -29.73
N GLY A 43 -18.31 41.14 -29.08
CA GLY A 43 -18.00 39.78 -29.60
C GLY A 43 -19.06 39.23 -30.53
N GLN A 44 -20.13 39.98 -30.84
CA GLN A 44 -21.27 39.50 -31.65
C GLN A 44 -21.86 38.19 -31.14
N MET A 45 -21.90 38.01 -29.79
CA MET A 45 -22.34 36.78 -29.13
C MET A 45 -23.75 36.96 -28.54
N ASN A 46 -24.55 35.91 -28.61
CA ASN A 46 -25.83 35.86 -27.93
C ASN A 46 -25.61 35.58 -26.44
N LEU A 47 -25.92 36.54 -25.58
CA LEU A 47 -25.78 36.45 -24.14
C LEU A 47 -27.09 36.73 -23.42
N ILE A 48 -27.46 35.88 -22.49
CA ILE A 48 -28.54 36.10 -21.53
C ILE A 48 -27.90 36.39 -20.18
N VAL A 49 -28.22 37.53 -19.60
CA VAL A 49 -27.80 37.88 -18.23
C VAL A 49 -29.04 37.85 -17.34
N ASP A 50 -29.06 36.94 -16.40
CA ASP A 50 -30.17 36.75 -15.45
C ASP A 50 -30.29 37.93 -14.50
N ASP A 51 -31.52 38.21 -14.00
CA ASP A 51 -31.78 39.31 -13.10
C ASP A 51 -31.06 39.23 -11.76
N SER A 52 -30.62 38.07 -11.37
CA SER A 52 -29.79 37.82 -10.19
C SER A 52 -28.35 38.34 -10.27
N VAL A 53 -27.91 38.84 -11.44
CA VAL A 53 -26.58 39.42 -11.61
C VAL A 53 -26.59 40.89 -11.16
N GLU A 54 -26.08 41.13 -9.96
CA GLU A 54 -26.01 42.44 -9.32
C GLU A 54 -24.56 42.85 -9.01
N GLY A 55 -24.37 44.13 -8.65
CA GLY A 55 -23.11 44.71 -8.21
C GLY A 55 -22.36 45.46 -9.29
N THR A 56 -21.21 46.06 -8.89
CA THR A 56 -20.36 46.87 -9.76
C THR A 56 -19.00 46.19 -9.95
N LEU A 57 -18.31 46.55 -11.02
CA LEU A 57 -17.04 45.97 -11.42
C LEU A 57 -15.99 47.05 -11.70
N THR A 58 -14.82 46.89 -11.15
CA THR A 58 -13.61 47.66 -11.49
C THR A 58 -12.57 46.70 -11.95
N MET A 59 -12.18 46.78 -13.23
CA MET A 59 -11.19 45.85 -13.81
C MET A 59 -10.43 46.48 -14.98
N THR A 60 -9.25 45.97 -15.22
CA THR A 60 -8.45 46.26 -16.42
C THR A 60 -7.95 44.94 -16.97
N LEU A 61 -8.36 44.62 -18.20
CA LEU A 61 -7.90 43.44 -18.97
C LEU A 61 -7.32 43.94 -20.28
N ARG A 62 -6.23 43.32 -20.72
CA ARG A 62 -5.54 43.66 -21.97
C ARG A 62 -5.27 42.42 -22.77
N ASP A 63 -5.38 42.53 -24.07
CA ASP A 63 -5.00 41.46 -25.04
C ASP A 63 -5.71 40.13 -24.77
N ILE A 64 -7.01 40.15 -24.51
CA ILE A 64 -7.82 38.96 -24.22
C ILE A 64 -9.02 38.85 -25.18
N THR A 65 -9.52 37.64 -25.35
CA THR A 65 -10.74 37.41 -26.12
C THR A 65 -11.97 37.80 -25.29
N VAL A 66 -13.09 38.06 -25.99
CA VAL A 66 -14.39 38.36 -25.32
C VAL A 66 -14.82 37.23 -24.43
N GLU A 67 -14.58 35.96 -24.84
CA GLU A 67 -14.97 34.78 -24.06
C GLU A 67 -14.16 34.64 -22.76
N GLU A 68 -12.86 34.88 -22.84
CA GLU A 68 -11.99 34.92 -21.65
C GLU A 68 -12.36 36.06 -20.70
N ALA A 69 -12.77 37.23 -21.25
CA ALA A 69 -13.24 38.35 -20.44
C ALA A 69 -14.54 38.01 -19.69
N LEU A 70 -15.51 37.36 -20.36
CA LEU A 70 -16.75 36.91 -19.75
C LEU A 70 -16.51 35.88 -18.63
N GLN A 71 -15.63 34.92 -18.88
CA GLN A 71 -15.25 33.92 -17.89
C GLN A 71 -14.57 34.56 -16.68
N ALA A 72 -13.60 35.46 -16.89
CA ALA A 72 -12.88 36.15 -15.82
C ALA A 72 -13.81 37.01 -14.94
N ILE A 73 -14.80 37.67 -15.54
CA ILE A 73 -15.82 38.43 -14.80
C ILE A 73 -16.69 37.45 -13.99
N ALA A 74 -17.13 36.38 -14.60
CA ALA A 74 -17.97 35.40 -13.92
C ALA A 74 -17.22 34.80 -12.70
N ASP A 75 -15.96 34.39 -12.86
CA ASP A 75 -15.14 33.83 -11.79
C ASP A 75 -14.88 34.84 -10.67
N SER A 76 -14.57 36.11 -11.02
CA SER A 76 -14.28 37.16 -10.03
C SER A 76 -15.48 37.54 -9.18
N LYS A 77 -16.69 37.41 -9.71
CA LYS A 77 -17.97 37.75 -9.04
C LYS A 77 -18.72 36.51 -8.54
N GLY A 78 -18.18 35.33 -8.71
CA GLY A 78 -18.85 34.07 -8.34
C GLY A 78 -20.14 33.83 -9.13
N LEU A 79 -20.21 34.32 -10.35
CA LEU A 79 -21.35 34.12 -11.26
C LEU A 79 -21.14 32.79 -12.01
N TYR A 80 -22.23 32.19 -12.42
CA TYR A 80 -22.21 31.00 -13.25
C TYR A 80 -22.28 31.39 -14.72
N TYR A 81 -21.26 30.99 -15.52
CA TYR A 81 -21.17 31.18 -16.95
C TYR A 81 -21.35 29.84 -17.68
N ASP A 82 -22.38 29.70 -18.50
CA ASP A 82 -22.65 28.55 -19.33
C ASP A 82 -22.37 28.88 -20.81
N ALA A 83 -21.37 28.20 -21.35
CA ALA A 83 -20.95 28.32 -22.76
C ALA A 83 -21.26 27.08 -23.60
N SER A 84 -22.05 26.12 -23.10
CA SER A 84 -22.30 24.82 -23.76
C SER A 84 -23.20 24.92 -25.01
N GLY A 85 -23.89 26.04 -25.23
CA GLY A 85 -24.81 26.20 -26.36
C GLY A 85 -24.48 27.41 -27.26
N PRO A 86 -25.30 27.66 -28.30
CA PRO A 86 -25.15 28.84 -29.16
C PRO A 86 -25.50 30.14 -28.45
N ILE A 87 -26.17 30.07 -27.32
CA ILE A 87 -26.53 31.18 -26.45
C ILE A 87 -25.75 31.03 -25.16
N ARG A 88 -24.97 32.05 -24.78
CA ARG A 88 -24.25 32.09 -23.50
C ARG A 88 -25.19 32.56 -22.42
N THR A 89 -25.10 32.01 -21.22
CA THR A 89 -25.94 32.40 -20.10
C THR A 89 -25.07 32.71 -18.88
N ILE A 90 -25.36 33.88 -18.23
CA ILE A 90 -24.72 34.25 -16.96
C ILE A 90 -25.80 34.42 -15.91
N THR A 91 -25.65 33.67 -14.80
CA THR A 91 -26.58 33.71 -13.67
C THR A 91 -25.85 34.03 -12.36
N GLY A 92 -26.53 34.59 -11.41
CA GLY A 92 -25.99 34.88 -10.08
C GLY A 92 -25.78 33.65 -9.24
N PRO A 93 -25.05 33.75 -8.12
CA PRO A 93 -24.63 32.61 -7.30
C PRO A 93 -25.79 31.79 -6.69
N HIS A 94 -27.00 32.41 -6.60
CA HIS A 94 -28.13 31.77 -5.92
C HIS A 94 -29.26 31.27 -6.83
N THR A 95 -29.26 31.60 -8.13
CA THR A 95 -30.39 31.31 -9.04
C THR A 95 -30.05 30.26 -10.14
N GLY A 96 -28.81 29.96 -10.37
CA GLY A 96 -28.45 28.89 -11.29
C GLY A 96 -28.91 27.55 -10.70
N LYS A 97 -30.04 26.98 -11.16
CA LYS A 97 -30.22 25.53 -11.14
C LYS A 97 -29.04 24.96 -11.91
N ARG A 98 -27.93 24.73 -11.21
CA ARG A 98 -26.82 23.94 -11.75
C ARG A 98 -27.46 22.66 -12.25
N VAL A 99 -27.50 22.46 -13.56
CA VAL A 99 -28.02 21.23 -14.14
C VAL A 99 -27.09 20.14 -13.64
N LYS A 100 -27.49 19.47 -12.58
CA LYS A 100 -26.77 18.32 -12.06
C LYS A 100 -26.97 17.21 -13.08
N THR A 101 -25.91 16.82 -13.73
CA THR A 101 -25.87 15.59 -14.54
C THR A 101 -25.32 14.48 -13.67
N PHE A 102 -25.84 13.28 -13.88
CA PHE A 102 -25.32 12.09 -13.22
C PHE A 102 -24.43 11.34 -14.18
N HIS A 103 -23.25 11.01 -13.73
CA HIS A 103 -22.34 10.16 -14.48
C HIS A 103 -21.98 8.93 -13.65
N THR A 104 -21.85 7.79 -14.34
CA THR A 104 -21.57 6.50 -13.73
C THR A 104 -20.22 6.01 -14.18
N TRP A 105 -19.32 5.74 -13.21
CA TRP A 105 -18.02 5.13 -13.48
C TRP A 105 -17.99 3.73 -12.90
N ARG A 106 -17.71 2.76 -13.76
CA ARG A 106 -17.43 1.40 -13.33
C ARG A 106 -15.92 1.29 -13.08
N LEU A 107 -15.55 1.03 -11.83
CA LEU A 107 -14.17 0.86 -11.41
C LEU A 107 -13.65 -0.53 -11.80
N ARG A 108 -12.37 -0.60 -12.11
CA ARG A 108 -11.71 -1.86 -12.48
C ARG A 108 -10.97 -2.49 -11.31
N TYR A 109 -10.34 -1.68 -10.49
CA TYR A 109 -9.40 -2.11 -9.46
C TYR A 109 -9.71 -1.52 -8.09
N ALA A 110 -10.08 -0.24 -8.05
CA ALA A 110 -10.31 0.47 -6.80
C ALA A 110 -11.62 0.02 -6.15
N ASP A 111 -11.63 0.08 -4.82
CA ASP A 111 -12.84 -0.12 -4.03
C ASP A 111 -13.75 1.11 -4.13
N PRO A 112 -15.04 0.97 -4.49
CA PRO A 112 -15.93 2.11 -4.70
C PRO A 112 -16.20 2.92 -3.43
N GLU A 113 -16.13 2.32 -2.26
CA GLU A 113 -16.30 3.05 -0.98
C GLU A 113 -15.11 3.99 -0.74
N THR A 114 -13.90 3.49 -0.90
CA THR A 114 -12.67 4.31 -0.79
C THR A 114 -12.63 5.44 -1.83
N VAL A 115 -13.07 5.16 -3.06
CA VAL A 115 -13.16 6.18 -4.12
C VAL A 115 -14.20 7.25 -3.76
N LYS A 116 -15.37 6.85 -3.24
CA LYS A 116 -16.38 7.80 -2.76
C LYS A 116 -15.81 8.74 -1.71
N GLU A 117 -15.19 8.21 -0.65
CA GLU A 117 -14.59 9.03 0.42
C GLU A 117 -13.55 10.01 -0.12
N ALA A 118 -12.68 9.55 -1.03
CA ALA A 118 -11.67 10.40 -1.65
C ALA A 118 -12.29 11.51 -2.52
N VAL A 119 -13.36 11.20 -3.26
CA VAL A 119 -14.07 12.19 -4.09
C VAL A 119 -14.81 13.20 -3.22
N GLU A 120 -15.52 12.79 -2.18
CA GLU A 120 -16.23 13.69 -1.25
C GLU A 120 -15.24 14.63 -0.53
N ALA A 121 -14.06 14.14 -0.15
CA ALA A 121 -13.03 14.96 0.46
C ALA A 121 -12.40 15.98 -0.52
N ALA A 122 -12.18 15.60 -1.78
CA ALA A 122 -11.53 16.45 -2.78
C ALA A 122 -12.51 17.40 -3.50
N VAL A 123 -13.77 17.00 -3.67
CA VAL A 123 -14.80 17.71 -4.41
C VAL A 123 -16.10 17.73 -3.57
N PRO A 124 -16.20 18.56 -2.54
CA PRO A 124 -17.34 18.56 -1.61
C PRO A 124 -18.71 18.87 -2.27
N GLU A 125 -18.70 19.45 -3.46
CA GLU A 125 -19.91 19.76 -4.23
C GLU A 125 -20.51 18.54 -4.96
N ALA A 126 -19.76 17.43 -5.06
CA ALA A 126 -20.18 16.21 -5.72
C ALA A 126 -21.16 15.43 -4.85
N ASP A 127 -22.30 15.00 -5.42
CA ASP A 127 -23.20 14.02 -4.80
C ASP A 127 -22.73 12.63 -5.23
N VAL A 128 -22.03 11.93 -4.34
CA VAL A 128 -21.39 10.65 -4.66
C VAL A 128 -22.15 9.50 -4.03
N ARG A 129 -22.51 8.51 -4.85
CA ARG A 129 -23.10 7.26 -4.41
C ARG A 129 -22.34 6.09 -5.00
N TRP A 130 -22.28 4.99 -4.28
CA TRP A 130 -21.57 3.80 -4.72
C TRP A 130 -22.44 2.56 -4.62
N HIS A 131 -22.09 1.56 -5.42
CA HIS A 131 -22.74 0.25 -5.43
C HIS A 131 -21.66 -0.84 -5.49
N GLY A 132 -21.54 -1.62 -4.41
CA GLY A 132 -20.47 -2.62 -4.25
C GLY A 132 -20.56 -3.77 -5.25
N ASP A 133 -21.76 -4.34 -5.45
CA ASP A 133 -21.94 -5.51 -6.30
C ASP A 133 -21.56 -5.28 -7.77
N THR A 134 -21.71 -4.05 -8.25
CA THR A 134 -21.35 -3.67 -9.63
C THR A 134 -20.03 -2.93 -9.76
N ASN A 135 -19.35 -2.73 -8.64
CA ASN A 135 -18.10 -1.93 -8.55
C ASN A 135 -18.24 -0.56 -9.21
N THR A 136 -19.29 0.18 -8.87
CA THR A 136 -19.70 1.37 -9.58
C THR A 136 -19.84 2.56 -8.64
N VAL A 137 -19.37 3.74 -9.10
CA VAL A 137 -19.58 5.03 -8.45
C VAL A 137 -20.44 5.91 -9.34
N VAL A 138 -21.51 6.47 -8.79
CA VAL A 138 -22.40 7.41 -9.44
C VAL A 138 -22.19 8.80 -8.84
N VAL A 139 -21.89 9.76 -9.68
CA VAL A 139 -21.61 11.13 -9.23
C VAL A 139 -22.56 12.11 -9.88
N GLY A 140 -23.28 12.86 -9.05
CA GLY A 140 -24.12 13.98 -9.44
C GLY A 140 -23.34 15.30 -9.29
N GLY A 141 -23.30 16.12 -10.33
CA GLY A 141 -22.61 17.39 -10.28
C GLY A 141 -22.69 18.19 -11.57
N THR A 142 -22.04 19.36 -11.57
CA THR A 142 -21.87 20.20 -12.76
C THR A 142 -20.84 19.58 -13.71
N ALA A 143 -20.74 20.07 -14.95
CA ALA A 143 -19.73 19.62 -15.91
C ALA A 143 -18.30 19.78 -15.36
N GLN A 144 -18.02 20.87 -14.64
CA GLN A 144 -16.72 21.10 -13.98
C GLN A 144 -16.46 20.09 -12.86
N THR A 145 -17.45 19.82 -12.00
CA THR A 145 -17.41 18.79 -10.96
C THR A 145 -17.12 17.41 -11.57
N GLN A 146 -17.82 17.06 -12.66
CA GLN A 146 -17.64 15.80 -13.37
C GLN A 146 -16.21 15.64 -13.95
N ALA A 147 -15.64 16.70 -14.53
CA ALA A 147 -14.28 16.70 -15.04
C ALA A 147 -13.24 16.50 -13.92
N ALA A 148 -13.42 17.17 -12.78
CA ALA A 148 -12.55 17.02 -11.61
C ALA A 148 -12.61 15.59 -11.06
N VAL A 149 -13.82 15.03 -10.90
CA VAL A 149 -14.02 13.65 -10.44
C VAL A 149 -13.41 12.65 -11.44
N GLN A 150 -13.59 12.84 -12.74
CA GLN A 150 -13.00 11.97 -13.75
C GLN A 150 -11.46 11.92 -13.63
N ALA A 151 -10.83 13.07 -13.44
CA ALA A 151 -9.38 13.15 -13.27
C ALA A 151 -8.91 12.43 -11.99
N LEU A 152 -9.68 12.52 -10.90
CA LEU A 152 -9.41 11.85 -9.65
C LEU A 152 -9.60 10.33 -9.77
N VAL A 153 -10.73 9.88 -10.31
CA VAL A 153 -11.03 8.45 -10.52
C VAL A 153 -9.95 7.77 -11.36
N LYS A 154 -9.47 8.41 -12.44
CA LYS A 154 -8.37 7.87 -13.26
C LYS A 154 -7.06 7.66 -12.48
N ARG A 155 -6.82 8.45 -11.43
CA ARG A 155 -5.64 8.31 -10.57
C ARG A 155 -5.80 7.23 -9.51
N LEU A 156 -7.03 7.00 -9.06
CA LEU A 156 -7.34 6.04 -8.01
C LEU A 156 -7.60 4.64 -8.55
N ASP A 157 -8.19 4.52 -9.75
CA ASP A 157 -8.54 3.24 -10.36
C ASP A 157 -7.35 2.65 -11.13
N VAL A 158 -6.28 2.36 -10.41
CA VAL A 158 -5.07 1.70 -10.91
C VAL A 158 -4.90 0.33 -10.27
N PRO A 159 -4.28 -0.64 -10.95
CA PRO A 159 -4.05 -1.95 -10.36
C PRO A 159 -3.20 -1.81 -9.08
N PRO A 160 -3.60 -2.46 -7.97
CA PRO A 160 -2.80 -2.44 -6.76
C PRO A 160 -1.52 -3.24 -7.00
N ARG A 161 -0.37 -2.64 -6.67
CA ARG A 161 0.92 -3.32 -6.72
C ARG A 161 0.92 -4.51 -5.77
N GLN A 162 1.54 -5.59 -6.18
CA GLN A 162 1.67 -6.80 -5.39
C GLN A 162 3.10 -6.96 -4.88
N VAL A 163 3.23 -7.55 -3.71
CA VAL A 163 4.52 -7.80 -3.06
C VAL A 163 4.59 -9.27 -2.69
N ASP A 164 5.61 -9.95 -3.21
CA ASP A 164 5.98 -11.30 -2.78
C ASP A 164 6.89 -11.17 -1.56
N VAL A 165 6.51 -11.82 -0.47
CA VAL A 165 7.28 -11.84 0.77
C VAL A 165 7.68 -13.26 1.13
N SER A 166 8.95 -13.43 1.48
CA SER A 166 9.51 -14.67 2.00
C SER A 166 10.17 -14.40 3.36
N VAL A 167 9.80 -15.20 4.35
CA VAL A 167 10.44 -15.18 5.67
C VAL A 167 11.21 -16.47 5.85
N GLU A 168 12.48 -16.37 6.19
CA GLU A 168 13.31 -17.53 6.52
C GLU A 168 13.61 -17.52 8.01
N ILE A 169 13.30 -18.61 8.69
CA ILE A 169 13.58 -18.83 10.10
C ILE A 169 14.59 -19.95 10.20
N ALA A 170 15.82 -19.59 10.56
CA ALA A 170 16.93 -20.52 10.66
C ALA A 170 17.46 -20.63 12.08
N SER A 171 17.92 -21.82 12.45
CA SER A 171 18.64 -22.10 13.69
C SER A 171 20.08 -22.41 13.33
N ILE A 172 21.03 -21.66 13.89
CA ILE A 172 22.45 -21.74 13.59
C ILE A 172 23.24 -22.03 14.87
N ASP A 173 24.31 -22.82 14.78
CA ASP A 173 25.23 -23.04 15.91
C ASP A 173 26.11 -21.79 16.10
N ASP A 174 26.05 -21.15 17.28
CA ASP A 174 26.77 -19.90 17.64
C ASP A 174 28.29 -20.05 17.53
N SER A 175 28.83 -21.24 17.75
CA SER A 175 30.28 -21.49 17.67
C SER A 175 30.84 -21.23 16.27
N LEU A 176 29.98 -21.28 15.26
CA LEU A 176 30.34 -21.09 13.84
C LEU A 176 30.18 -19.67 13.37
N LEU A 177 29.20 -18.97 13.86
CA LEU A 177 29.02 -17.53 13.58
C LEU A 177 30.27 -16.75 13.95
N LYS A 178 30.89 -17.07 15.09
CA LYS A 178 32.16 -16.50 15.53
C LYS A 178 33.33 -16.88 14.64
N GLN A 179 33.36 -18.12 14.09
CA GLN A 179 34.44 -18.56 13.19
C GLN A 179 34.33 -17.97 11.77
N THR A 180 33.11 -17.70 11.32
CA THR A 180 32.88 -17.13 9.97
C THR A 180 33.02 -15.61 9.94
N GLY A 181 33.28 -14.96 11.08
CA GLY A 181 33.49 -13.49 11.15
C GLY A 181 32.21 -12.67 10.92
N ILE A 182 31.05 -13.31 11.01
CA ILE A 182 29.75 -12.60 10.96
C ILE A 182 29.51 -12.00 12.34
N GLU A 183 30.12 -10.86 12.61
CA GLU A 183 29.77 -10.03 13.76
C GLU A 183 28.56 -9.20 13.38
N TYR A 184 27.43 -9.45 14.07
CA TYR A 184 26.24 -8.61 13.96
C TYR A 184 26.50 -7.26 14.63
N ASN A 185 26.96 -6.29 13.87
CA ASN A 185 27.02 -4.92 14.36
C ASN A 185 25.67 -4.23 14.08
N TRP A 186 24.76 -4.26 15.04
CA TRP A 186 23.43 -3.64 15.00
C TRP A 186 23.46 -2.10 14.88
N SER A 187 24.65 -1.48 14.94
CA SER A 187 24.80 -0.04 15.13
C SER A 187 25.11 0.78 13.85
N THR A 188 25.34 0.17 12.70
CA THR A 188 25.71 0.91 11.49
C THR A 188 25.00 0.42 10.24
N VAL A 189 23.77 0.90 10.05
CA VAL A 189 23.06 0.83 8.77
C VAL A 189 23.19 2.18 8.08
N GLU A 190 24.41 2.56 7.69
CA GLU A 190 24.63 3.61 6.70
C GLU A 190 25.61 3.10 5.64
N GLY A 191 25.08 2.85 4.43
CA GLY A 191 25.85 2.81 3.20
C GLY A 191 26.54 1.51 2.77
N GLY A 192 26.59 0.44 3.60
CA GLY A 192 27.36 -0.76 3.27
C GLY A 192 26.68 -2.10 3.53
N ALA A 193 25.48 -2.10 4.08
CA ALA A 193 24.80 -3.29 4.62
C ALA A 193 24.31 -4.28 3.55
N ALA A 194 24.06 -3.87 2.32
CA ALA A 194 23.53 -4.74 1.28
C ALA A 194 24.45 -5.90 0.91
N HIS A 195 25.76 -5.69 0.91
CA HIS A 195 26.74 -6.72 0.54
C HIS A 195 26.90 -7.80 1.62
N SER A 196 26.86 -7.41 2.91
CA SER A 196 26.98 -8.32 4.04
C SER A 196 25.75 -9.19 4.24
N ILE A 197 24.54 -8.66 3.94
CA ILE A 197 23.27 -9.38 4.14
C ILE A 197 23.02 -10.38 3.00
N PHE A 198 23.44 -10.07 1.78
CA PHE A 198 23.37 -11.01 0.66
C PHE A 198 24.30 -12.22 0.88
N SER A 199 25.45 -12.01 1.53
CA SER A 199 26.34 -13.10 1.94
C SER A 199 25.76 -13.97 3.05
N LEU A 200 24.90 -13.43 3.92
CA LEU A 200 24.32 -14.16 5.05
C LEU A 200 23.37 -15.29 4.58
N SER A 201 22.46 -15.00 3.66
CA SER A 201 21.54 -16.03 3.14
C SER A 201 22.32 -17.15 2.42
N GLY A 202 23.31 -16.81 1.61
CA GLY A 202 24.20 -17.79 0.98
C GLY A 202 25.03 -18.61 2.00
N THR A 203 25.45 -17.96 3.08
CA THR A 203 26.21 -18.60 4.16
C THR A 203 25.33 -19.58 4.95
N ILE A 204 24.07 -19.23 5.23
CA ILE A 204 23.13 -20.13 5.91
C ILE A 204 22.90 -21.40 5.09
N HIS A 205 22.73 -21.30 3.77
CA HIS A 205 22.62 -22.48 2.90
C HIS A 205 23.87 -23.35 2.91
N ALA A 206 25.05 -22.74 2.83
CA ALA A 206 26.32 -23.48 2.91
C ALA A 206 26.52 -24.11 4.29
N LEU A 207 26.01 -23.56 5.35
CA LEU A 207 26.02 -24.13 6.70
C LEU A 207 24.98 -25.23 6.86
N GLU A 208 23.84 -25.14 6.19
CA GLU A 208 22.80 -26.18 6.14
C GLU A 208 23.37 -27.45 5.47
N GLU A 209 24.01 -27.30 4.31
CA GLU A 209 24.69 -28.45 3.61
C GLU A 209 25.74 -29.13 4.49
N ARG A 210 26.40 -28.39 5.37
CA ARG A 210 27.36 -28.92 6.34
C ARG A 210 26.73 -29.44 7.63
N GLY A 211 25.38 -29.40 7.74
CA GLY A 211 24.64 -29.85 8.92
C GLY A 211 24.81 -28.96 10.16
N LYS A 212 25.25 -27.71 9.96
CA LYS A 212 25.58 -26.74 11.02
C LYS A 212 24.56 -25.64 11.17
N ALA A 213 23.64 -25.46 10.21
CA ALA A 213 22.42 -24.69 10.28
C ALA A 213 21.23 -25.58 9.97
N LYS A 214 20.08 -25.24 10.50
CA LYS A 214 18.82 -25.91 10.18
C LYS A 214 17.77 -24.84 9.89
N ILE A 215 17.24 -24.86 8.69
CA ILE A 215 16.09 -24.04 8.35
C ILE A 215 14.87 -24.65 9.01
N LEU A 216 14.22 -23.88 9.87
CA LEU A 216 13.05 -24.30 10.61
C LEU A 216 11.78 -24.12 9.78
N ALA A 217 11.69 -23.01 9.03
CA ALA A 217 10.55 -22.68 8.19
C ALA A 217 10.91 -21.64 7.12
N ARG A 218 10.22 -21.71 5.97
CA ARG A 218 10.28 -20.72 4.89
C ARG A 218 8.88 -20.43 4.34
N PRO A 219 8.00 -19.75 5.11
CA PRO A 219 6.74 -19.32 4.57
C PRO A 219 6.95 -18.21 3.54
N HIS A 220 6.13 -18.24 2.48
CA HIS A 220 6.06 -17.17 1.50
C HIS A 220 4.60 -16.90 1.15
N ILE A 221 4.27 -15.65 0.83
CA ILE A 221 2.92 -15.23 0.46
C ILE A 221 2.99 -13.97 -0.41
N VAL A 222 2.03 -13.82 -1.31
CA VAL A 222 1.85 -12.59 -2.08
C VAL A 222 0.76 -11.75 -1.44
N ALA A 223 1.05 -10.48 -1.20
CA ALA A 223 0.12 -9.51 -0.62
C ALA A 223 -0.08 -8.32 -1.55
N SER A 224 -1.30 -7.80 -1.63
CA SER A 224 -1.56 -6.52 -2.30
C SER A 224 -1.13 -5.35 -1.43
N ASN A 225 -0.64 -4.29 -2.05
CA ASN A 225 -0.26 -3.05 -1.37
C ASN A 225 -1.36 -2.53 -0.45
N GLY A 226 -1.04 -2.28 0.82
CA GLY A 226 -1.96 -1.79 1.84
C GLY A 226 -2.98 -2.82 2.36
N ARG A 227 -2.92 -4.09 1.94
CA ARG A 227 -3.83 -5.14 2.40
C ARG A 227 -3.09 -6.22 3.18
N GLU A 228 -3.70 -6.65 4.27
CA GLU A 228 -3.19 -7.76 5.07
C GLU A 228 -3.33 -9.09 4.31
N ALA A 229 -2.25 -9.87 4.30
CA ALA A 229 -2.24 -11.25 3.85
C ALA A 229 -1.86 -12.15 5.01
N HIS A 230 -2.54 -13.28 5.14
CA HIS A 230 -2.34 -14.24 6.22
C HIS A 230 -2.18 -15.66 5.67
N ILE A 231 -1.20 -16.39 6.18
CA ILE A 231 -1.01 -17.82 5.91
C ILE A 231 -0.80 -18.56 7.23
N LEU A 232 -1.48 -19.68 7.38
CA LEU A 232 -1.32 -20.63 8.47
C LEU A 232 -1.11 -22.03 7.88
N ILE A 233 0.01 -22.66 8.21
CA ILE A 233 0.34 -24.03 7.80
C ILE A 233 0.69 -24.81 9.06
N GLY A 234 -0.14 -25.76 9.44
CA GLY A 234 0.08 -26.52 10.68
C GLY A 234 -1.05 -27.44 11.05
N ASP A 235 -0.98 -27.95 12.27
CA ASP A 235 -1.92 -28.91 12.83
C ASP A 235 -2.71 -28.25 13.98
N LYS A 236 -3.94 -28.70 14.19
CA LYS A 236 -4.74 -28.37 15.36
C LYS A 236 -4.49 -29.40 16.45
N ILE A 237 -3.91 -28.95 17.55
CA ILE A 237 -3.55 -29.79 18.68
C ILE A 237 -4.67 -29.78 19.71
N PRO A 238 -5.28 -30.93 20.07
CA PRO A 238 -6.29 -30.98 21.09
C PRO A 238 -5.67 -30.76 22.48
N VAL A 239 -6.15 -29.75 23.18
CA VAL A 239 -5.82 -29.46 24.58
C VAL A 239 -7.03 -29.82 25.44
N GLN A 240 -6.88 -30.83 26.28
CA GLN A 240 -7.92 -31.26 27.20
C GLN A 240 -7.79 -30.55 28.53
N THR A 241 -8.87 -29.94 29.00
CA THR A 241 -8.96 -29.33 30.33
C THR A 241 -10.01 -30.10 31.14
N GLU A 242 -9.58 -30.66 32.27
CA GLU A 242 -10.49 -31.34 33.21
C GLU A 242 -11.01 -30.33 34.25
N HIS A 243 -12.31 -30.17 34.28
CA HIS A 243 -12.99 -29.41 35.32
C HIS A 243 -13.63 -30.39 36.29
N ARG A 244 -13.11 -30.41 37.53
CA ARG A 244 -13.70 -31.16 38.66
C ARG A 244 -14.63 -30.26 39.45
N SER A 245 -15.90 -30.60 39.50
CA SER A 245 -16.88 -29.97 40.37
C SER A 245 -17.54 -31.07 41.24
N GLY A 246 -17.05 -31.24 42.44
CA GLY A 246 -17.52 -32.30 43.36
C GLY A 246 -17.17 -33.71 42.83
N GLN A 247 -18.17 -34.54 42.58
CA GLN A 247 -18.03 -35.92 42.07
C GLN A 247 -18.07 -36.01 40.54
N GLU A 248 -18.41 -34.94 39.86
CA GLU A 248 -18.45 -34.91 38.38
C GLU A 248 -17.16 -34.35 37.78
N THR A 249 -16.61 -35.07 36.78
CA THR A 249 -15.48 -34.63 36.00
C THR A 249 -15.96 -34.32 34.58
N ALA A 250 -15.94 -33.04 34.19
CA ALA A 250 -16.22 -32.60 32.84
C ALA A 250 -14.92 -32.40 32.08
N ILE A 251 -14.76 -33.02 30.93
CA ILE A 251 -13.60 -32.84 30.03
C ILE A 251 -14.03 -31.89 28.94
N SER A 252 -13.32 -30.76 28.85
CA SER A 252 -13.43 -29.82 27.72
C SER A 252 -12.22 -29.97 26.82
N THR A 253 -12.43 -30.05 25.50
CA THR A 253 -11.35 -30.12 24.53
C THR A 253 -11.33 -28.84 23.73
N THR A 254 -10.23 -28.08 23.82
CA THR A 254 -9.95 -26.89 23.00
C THR A 254 -8.86 -27.24 21.99
N TYR A 255 -8.96 -26.69 20.79
CA TYR A 255 -7.93 -26.91 19.76
C TYR A 255 -7.06 -25.68 19.64
N GLU A 256 -5.74 -25.89 19.74
CA GLU A 256 -4.72 -24.87 19.55
C GLU A 256 -3.97 -25.07 18.23
N ASP A 257 -3.80 -24.00 17.47
CA ASP A 257 -3.07 -24.06 16.20
C ASP A 257 -1.56 -24.10 16.46
N ALA A 258 -0.90 -25.15 15.98
CA ALA A 258 0.55 -25.30 16.02
C ALA A 258 1.10 -25.44 14.60
N GLY A 259 2.12 -24.65 14.26
CA GLY A 259 2.71 -24.64 12.93
C GLY A 259 3.35 -23.31 12.57
N ILE A 260 3.26 -22.92 11.32
CA ILE A 260 3.84 -21.70 10.76
C ILE A 260 2.70 -20.72 10.50
N LYS A 261 2.78 -19.54 11.12
CA LYS A 261 1.86 -18.41 10.90
C LYS A 261 2.65 -17.24 10.36
N LEU A 262 2.17 -16.64 9.30
CA LEU A 262 2.73 -15.40 8.74
C LEU A 262 1.57 -14.45 8.43
N THR A 263 1.63 -13.25 9.00
CA THR A 263 0.75 -12.13 8.64
C THR A 263 1.63 -10.99 8.14
N TYR A 264 1.26 -10.41 7.02
CA TYR A 264 2.07 -9.43 6.32
C TYR A 264 1.20 -8.35 5.68
N THR A 265 1.50 -7.08 5.99
CA THR A 265 0.80 -5.92 5.41
C THR A 265 1.84 -4.99 4.80
N PRO A 266 2.04 -5.02 3.47
CA PRO A 266 3.02 -4.18 2.80
C PRO A 266 2.47 -2.79 2.47
N GLN A 267 3.34 -1.78 2.51
CA GLN A 267 3.15 -0.46 1.94
C GLN A 267 4.30 -0.14 1.00
N VAL A 268 4.02 -0.14 -0.30
CA VAL A 268 5.01 0.11 -1.36
C VAL A 268 5.17 1.60 -1.59
N HIS A 269 6.40 2.09 -1.51
CA HIS A 269 6.75 3.48 -1.76
C HIS A 269 7.11 3.73 -3.24
N PRO A 270 7.14 5.01 -3.68
CA PRO A 270 7.50 5.37 -5.06
C PRO A 270 8.91 4.93 -5.49
N ASP A 271 9.83 4.76 -4.53
CA ASP A 271 11.20 4.29 -4.72
C ASP A 271 11.33 2.76 -4.71
N ASN A 272 10.20 2.03 -4.80
CA ASN A 272 10.09 0.57 -4.67
C ASN A 272 10.54 0.02 -3.30
N SER A 273 10.86 0.87 -2.33
CA SER A 273 11.02 0.37 -0.95
C SER A 273 9.67 -0.05 -0.39
N VAL A 274 9.68 -1.02 0.51
CA VAL A 274 8.47 -1.56 1.14
C VAL A 274 8.57 -1.35 2.64
N THR A 275 7.62 -0.61 3.22
CA THR A 275 7.39 -0.64 4.66
C THR A 275 6.37 -1.73 4.94
N ALA A 276 6.64 -2.62 5.88
CA ALA A 276 5.77 -3.75 6.14
C ALA A 276 5.57 -3.99 7.63
N ASP A 277 4.32 -4.22 8.01
CA ASP A 277 3.97 -4.82 9.27
C ASP A 277 4.00 -6.33 9.12
N LEU A 278 4.81 -6.97 9.94
CA LEU A 278 5.07 -8.40 9.90
C LEU A 278 4.77 -9.05 11.25
N PHE A 279 4.04 -10.15 11.21
CA PHE A 279 3.98 -11.12 12.30
C PHE A 279 4.35 -12.50 11.75
N ALA A 280 5.40 -13.10 12.29
CA ALA A 280 5.85 -14.44 11.94
C ALA A 280 5.93 -15.31 13.20
N GLU A 281 5.38 -16.51 13.14
CA GLU A 281 5.38 -17.48 14.22
C GLU A 281 5.70 -18.87 13.68
N VAL A 282 6.57 -19.60 14.39
CA VAL A 282 6.75 -21.04 14.23
C VAL A 282 6.53 -21.71 15.55
N SER A 283 5.53 -22.56 15.63
CA SER A 283 5.20 -23.36 16.80
C SER A 283 5.32 -24.86 16.49
N THR A 284 6.01 -25.58 17.37
CA THR A 284 6.27 -27.01 17.21
C THR A 284 5.67 -27.74 18.42
N PRO A 285 4.70 -28.66 18.21
CA PRO A 285 4.16 -29.47 19.29
C PRO A 285 5.14 -30.60 19.64
N VAL A 286 5.37 -30.80 20.92
CA VAL A 286 6.18 -31.87 21.48
C VAL A 286 5.34 -32.63 22.49
N PHE A 287 5.06 -33.90 22.23
CA PHE A 287 4.34 -34.74 23.18
C PHE A 287 5.20 -35.04 24.43
N VAL A 288 4.65 -34.81 25.61
CA VAL A 288 5.28 -35.06 26.90
C VAL A 288 4.57 -36.27 27.54
N PRO A 289 5.19 -37.47 27.50
CA PRO A 289 4.52 -38.71 27.95
C PRO A 289 4.10 -38.68 29.42
N GLU A 290 4.89 -38.04 30.27
CA GLU A 290 4.64 -37.94 31.72
C GLU A 290 3.37 -37.15 32.07
N LEU A 291 3.07 -36.16 31.22
CA LEU A 291 1.90 -35.29 31.37
C LEU A 291 0.74 -35.75 30.48
N LYS A 292 0.96 -36.74 29.58
CA LYS A 292 0.02 -37.13 28.52
C LYS A 292 -0.53 -35.94 27.73
N ALA A 293 0.29 -34.90 27.54
CA ALA A 293 -0.09 -33.65 26.95
C ALA A 293 0.98 -33.13 25.96
N TYR A 294 0.59 -32.18 25.11
CA TYR A 294 1.53 -31.52 24.21
C TYR A 294 2.08 -30.25 24.86
N ARG A 295 3.39 -30.05 24.74
CA ARG A 295 4.05 -28.79 24.96
C ARG A 295 4.28 -28.11 23.62
N ILE A 296 3.80 -26.90 23.43
CA ILE A 296 3.99 -26.14 22.20
C ILE A 296 5.20 -25.22 22.40
N ALA A 297 6.26 -25.42 21.62
CA ALA A 297 7.44 -24.58 21.60
C ALA A 297 7.27 -23.51 20.51
N THR A 298 6.95 -22.26 20.91
CA THR A 298 6.67 -21.16 20.01
C THR A 298 7.84 -20.20 19.86
N ARG A 299 8.09 -19.74 18.65
CA ARG A 299 9.03 -18.69 18.28
C ARG A 299 8.28 -17.70 17.40
N GLN A 300 8.16 -16.45 17.87
CA GLN A 300 7.40 -15.43 17.17
C GLN A 300 8.15 -14.10 17.15
N ALA A 301 7.90 -13.34 16.10
CA ALA A 301 8.34 -11.95 15.99
C ALA A 301 7.22 -11.10 15.39
N ARG A 302 7.04 -9.90 15.95
CA ARG A 302 6.15 -8.87 15.41
C ARG A 302 6.95 -7.59 15.29
N THR A 303 6.97 -7.01 14.10
CA THR A 303 7.76 -5.80 13.83
C THR A 303 7.23 -5.06 12.61
N THR A 304 7.50 -3.75 12.59
CA THR A 304 7.31 -2.91 11.40
C THR A 304 8.70 -2.55 10.89
N VAL A 305 8.99 -2.89 9.64
CA VAL A 305 10.30 -2.69 9.03
C VAL A 305 10.18 -2.06 7.65
N ARG A 306 11.25 -1.33 7.25
CA ARG A 306 11.40 -0.85 5.89
C ARG A 306 12.49 -1.63 5.18
N LEU A 307 12.17 -2.14 3.99
CA LEU A 307 13.07 -2.95 3.17
C LEU A 307 13.31 -2.26 1.83
N GLN A 308 14.50 -2.45 1.30
CA GLN A 308 14.79 -2.19 -0.11
C GLN A 308 14.33 -3.39 -0.93
N GLU A 309 13.85 -3.16 -2.14
CA GLU A 309 13.37 -4.21 -3.04
C GLU A 309 14.39 -5.33 -3.23
N GLY A 310 13.96 -6.57 -2.99
CA GLY A 310 14.77 -7.76 -3.19
C GLY A 310 15.92 -7.98 -2.20
N GLN A 311 16.17 -7.04 -1.27
CA GLN A 311 17.22 -7.17 -0.28
C GLN A 311 16.74 -7.93 0.96
N PRO A 312 17.44 -8.96 1.41
CA PRO A 312 17.11 -9.63 2.65
C PRO A 312 17.48 -8.75 3.86
N LEU A 313 16.61 -8.71 4.85
CA LEU A 313 16.79 -7.99 6.11
C LEU A 313 16.70 -8.98 7.29
N VAL A 314 17.67 -8.96 8.18
CA VAL A 314 17.57 -9.66 9.46
C VAL A 314 16.69 -8.83 10.40
N ILE A 315 15.53 -9.37 10.75
CA ILE A 315 14.55 -8.67 11.60
C ILE A 315 14.67 -9.01 13.09
N GLY A 316 15.39 -10.06 13.41
CA GLY A 316 15.61 -10.47 14.80
C GLY A 316 16.41 -11.74 14.93
N GLY A 317 16.89 -11.96 16.12
CA GLY A 317 17.60 -13.18 16.49
C GLY A 317 17.50 -13.44 18.00
N LEU A 318 17.61 -14.70 18.40
CA LEU A 318 17.64 -15.14 19.78
C LEU A 318 18.77 -16.12 19.98
N ILE A 319 19.69 -15.78 20.88
CA ILE A 319 20.74 -16.69 21.32
C ILE A 319 20.21 -17.54 22.46
N ARG A 320 20.14 -18.85 22.24
CA ARG A 320 19.78 -19.82 23.26
C ARG A 320 21.03 -20.59 23.69
N ARG A 321 21.34 -20.54 24.99
CA ARG A 321 22.39 -21.33 25.62
C ARG A 321 21.76 -22.51 26.34
N GLU A 322 22.18 -23.70 25.99
CA GLU A 322 21.80 -24.94 26.67
C GLU A 322 23.04 -25.58 27.26
N ASP A 323 23.14 -25.54 28.57
CA ASP A 323 24.18 -26.26 29.30
C ASP A 323 23.61 -27.60 29.78
N LEU A 324 24.03 -28.66 29.10
CA LEU A 324 23.65 -30.03 29.46
C LEU A 324 24.77 -30.66 30.30
N GLU A 325 24.50 -30.89 31.57
CA GLU A 325 25.37 -31.66 32.43
C GLU A 325 24.78 -33.06 32.63
N HIS A 326 25.41 -34.05 32.06
CA HIS A 326 25.10 -35.46 32.34
C HIS A 326 26.09 -36.01 33.36
N PHE A 327 25.59 -36.27 34.53
CA PHE A 327 26.34 -36.93 35.59
C PHE A 327 25.88 -38.38 35.70
N ARG A 328 26.76 -39.32 35.30
CA ARG A 328 26.56 -40.75 35.55
C ARG A 328 27.55 -41.21 36.57
N LYS A 329 27.09 -41.87 37.62
CA LYS A 329 27.94 -42.52 38.61
C LYS A 329 27.52 -43.98 38.76
N VAL A 330 28.52 -44.87 38.93
CA VAL A 330 28.24 -46.25 39.35
C VAL A 330 28.04 -46.22 40.85
N PRO A 331 26.81 -46.56 41.36
CA PRO A 331 26.53 -46.54 42.78
C PRO A 331 27.58 -47.37 43.55
N ILE A 332 27.93 -46.97 44.75
CA ILE A 332 28.92 -47.62 45.64
C ILE A 332 30.38 -47.42 45.19
N LEU A 333 30.73 -47.72 43.91
CA LEU A 333 32.10 -47.59 43.41
C LEU A 333 32.52 -46.13 43.21
N ALA A 334 31.61 -45.28 42.86
CA ALA A 334 31.85 -43.82 42.67
C ALA A 334 32.12 -43.11 43.99
N ASP A 335 31.71 -43.65 45.11
CA ASP A 335 31.84 -43.04 46.44
C ASP A 335 33.08 -43.54 47.24
N LEU A 336 33.90 -44.42 46.63
CA LEU A 336 35.15 -44.94 47.21
C LEU A 336 36.24 -43.85 47.23
N PRO A 337 36.93 -43.65 48.37
CA PRO A 337 38.06 -42.75 48.48
C PRO A 337 39.20 -43.25 47.56
N LEU A 338 39.90 -42.35 46.87
CA LEU A 338 40.99 -42.52 45.93
C LEU A 338 40.60 -43.00 44.51
N ILE A 339 39.69 -43.98 44.37
CA ILE A 339 39.34 -44.57 43.07
C ILE A 339 37.95 -44.16 42.53
N GLY A 340 37.11 -43.51 43.36
CA GLY A 340 35.74 -43.12 42.98
C GLY A 340 35.68 -42.21 41.76
N LYS A 341 36.72 -41.43 41.44
CA LYS A 341 36.78 -40.59 40.24
C LYS A 341 36.77 -41.39 38.92
N LEU A 342 37.26 -42.63 38.91
CA LEU A 342 37.26 -43.51 37.75
C LEU A 342 35.87 -44.08 37.40
N PHE A 343 34.94 -44.01 38.36
CA PHE A 343 33.58 -44.51 38.23
C PHE A 343 32.53 -43.40 38.12
N ARG A 344 33.01 -42.16 37.90
CA ARG A 344 32.18 -40.98 37.63
C ARG A 344 32.43 -40.52 36.20
N TYR A 345 31.39 -40.51 35.39
CA TYR A 345 31.41 -39.91 34.09
C TYR A 345 30.71 -38.56 34.16
N HIS A 346 31.45 -37.51 33.87
CA HIS A 346 30.95 -36.15 33.81
C HIS A 346 31.04 -35.65 32.38
N TYR A 347 29.89 -35.46 31.75
CA TYR A 347 29.82 -34.94 30.39
C TYR A 347 29.15 -33.56 30.48
N LYS A 348 29.89 -32.50 30.11
CA LYS A 348 29.39 -31.17 29.92
C LYS A 348 29.29 -30.88 28.43
N SER A 349 28.11 -30.58 27.98
CA SER A 349 27.87 -30.10 26.63
C SER A 349 27.30 -28.69 26.70
N HIS A 350 28.01 -27.74 26.10
CA HIS A 350 27.55 -26.39 25.92
C HIS A 350 27.07 -26.28 24.48
N LYS A 351 25.76 -26.12 24.26
CA LYS A 351 25.17 -25.91 22.96
C LYS A 351 24.59 -24.50 22.92
N ASN A 352 25.20 -23.64 22.14
CA ASN A 352 24.68 -22.31 21.85
C ASN A 352 24.00 -22.36 20.49
N THR A 353 22.75 -22.01 20.47
CA THR A 353 21.97 -21.98 19.23
C THR A 353 21.43 -20.59 19.03
N GLU A 354 21.67 -20.00 17.89
CA GLU A 354 21.10 -18.73 17.49
C GLU A 354 19.95 -18.97 16.49
N ILE A 355 18.80 -18.35 16.75
CA ILE A 355 17.66 -18.36 15.84
C ILE A 355 17.65 -17.01 15.16
N VAL A 356 17.68 -17.01 13.85
CA VAL A 356 17.70 -15.80 13.01
C VAL A 356 16.45 -15.79 12.15
N LEU A 357 15.81 -14.63 12.07
CA LEU A 357 14.68 -14.37 11.19
C LEU A 357 15.12 -13.41 10.09
N ILE A 358 15.01 -13.86 8.84
CA ILE A 358 15.37 -13.10 7.65
C ILE A 358 14.12 -12.86 6.83
N LEU A 359 13.89 -11.61 6.49
CA LEU A 359 12.77 -11.16 5.66
C LEU A 359 13.30 -10.72 4.31
N LYS A 360 12.68 -11.17 3.23
CA LYS A 360 12.90 -10.69 1.87
C LYS A 360 11.56 -10.32 1.26
N SER A 361 11.52 -9.14 0.64
CA SER A 361 10.32 -8.61 -0.01
C SER A 361 10.67 -8.17 -1.42
N GLN A 362 9.84 -8.55 -2.39
CA GLN A 362 10.00 -8.21 -3.79
C GLN A 362 8.69 -7.69 -4.35
N VAL A 363 8.73 -6.51 -4.96
CA VAL A 363 7.57 -5.95 -5.66
C VAL A 363 7.42 -6.68 -6.99
N LEU A 364 6.23 -7.22 -7.24
CA LEU A 364 5.96 -7.91 -8.50
C LEU A 364 5.74 -6.87 -9.61
N PRO A 365 6.23 -7.13 -10.83
CA PRO A 365 5.91 -6.28 -11.98
C PRO A 365 4.40 -6.34 -12.27
N ASP A 366 3.86 -5.24 -12.78
CA ASP A 366 2.46 -5.10 -13.21
C ASP A 366 2.15 -5.96 -14.43
#